data_e7ead72a44d5b35be8089cd7ec58ad00
#
_entry.id   e7ead72a44d5b35be8089cd7ec58ad00
#
_cell.length_a   1.000
_cell.length_b   1.000
_cell.length_c   1.000
_cell.angle_alpha   90.00
_cell.angle_beta   90.00
_cell.angle_gamma   90.00
#
_symmetry.space_group_name_H-M   'P 1'
#
loop_
_entity.id
_entity.type
_entity.pdbx_description
1 polymer ?
#
loop_
_entity_poly.entity_id
_entity_poly.type
_entity_poly.pdbx_seq_one_letter_code
_entity_poly.pdbx_strand_id
1 'polypeptide(L)'
;MISQSVKIIIYMNNNNRTWLAFANRKRCRHADAIHALGFISWRMGRARFAIGDVVYLFMSDERCVRFKLIVTAENCKREDQAFWVEASPNDITYKLELLEEYDGAHLSEQELCKHGFKGGRALEVPNCNNTELISYIQTIF
;
A
#
# COMPACT_ATOMS: atom_id res chain seq x y z
N MET A 1 14.18 13.36 17.27
CA MET A 1 13.18 12.56 16.51
C MET A 1 13.87 11.91 15.31
N ILE A 2 13.68 10.60 15.17
CA ILE A 2 14.25 9.86 14.03
C ILE A 2 13.45 10.20 12.78
N SER A 3 14.12 10.60 11.70
CA SER A 3 13.46 10.90 10.43
C SER A 3 12.88 9.64 9.80
N GLN A 4 11.91 9.82 8.90
CA GLN A 4 11.32 8.72 8.14
C GLN A 4 12.39 7.95 7.36
N SER A 5 13.37 8.65 6.77
CA SER A 5 14.47 8.03 6.03
C SER A 5 15.30 7.08 6.89
N VAL A 6 15.56 7.45 8.13
CA VAL A 6 16.31 6.61 9.07
C VAL A 6 15.50 5.37 9.44
N LYS A 7 14.18 5.51 9.67
CA LYS A 7 13.30 4.36 9.93
C LYS A 7 13.34 3.36 8.77
N ILE A 8 13.30 3.84 7.53
CA ILE A 8 13.36 2.98 6.34
C ILE A 8 14.66 2.19 6.32
N ILE A 9 15.81 2.84 6.55
CA ILE A 9 17.11 2.18 6.56
C ILE A 9 17.17 1.09 7.62
N ILE A 10 16.60 1.32 8.80
CA ILE A 10 16.59 0.37 9.91
C ILE A 10 15.79 -0.89 9.55
N TYR A 11 14.65 -0.75 8.88
CA TYR A 11 13.77 -1.88 8.60
C TYR A 11 14.09 -2.61 7.31
N MET A 12 14.58 -1.92 6.28
CA MET A 12 14.84 -2.55 4.98
C MET A 12 16.07 -3.46 5.03
N ASN A 13 15.97 -4.60 4.33
CA ASN A 13 17.06 -5.55 4.15
C ASN A 13 16.92 -6.24 2.79
N ASN A 14 17.88 -7.10 2.42
CA ASN A 14 17.91 -7.75 1.11
C ASN A 14 16.77 -8.75 0.90
N ASN A 15 16.08 -9.18 1.96
CA ASN A 15 14.97 -10.13 1.89
C ASN A 15 13.61 -9.44 1.81
N ASN A 16 13.57 -8.11 1.91
CA ASN A 16 12.32 -7.38 1.81
C ASN A 16 11.77 -7.42 0.38
N ARG A 17 10.45 -7.47 0.32
CA ARG A 17 9.72 -7.54 -0.93
C ARG A 17 9.01 -6.23 -1.20
N THR A 18 8.62 -6.04 -2.46
CA THR A 18 7.79 -4.92 -2.88
C THR A 18 6.45 -5.46 -3.36
N TRP A 19 5.40 -4.92 -2.80
CA TRP A 19 4.04 -5.40 -3.04
C TRP A 19 3.22 -4.37 -3.79
N LEU A 20 2.21 -4.86 -4.51
CA LEU A 20 1.11 -4.06 -5.03
C LEU A 20 -0.15 -4.49 -4.29
N ALA A 21 -0.81 -3.54 -3.64
CA ALA A 21 -2.04 -3.78 -2.90
C ALA A 21 -3.15 -2.88 -3.44
N PHE A 22 -4.39 -3.23 -3.14
CA PHE A 22 -5.56 -2.62 -3.77
C PHE A 22 -6.50 -2.06 -2.72
N ALA A 23 -6.66 -0.74 -2.69
CA ALA A 23 -7.53 -0.04 -1.77
C ALA A 23 -8.94 0.04 -2.35
N ASN A 24 -9.94 -0.39 -1.59
CA ASN A 24 -11.34 -0.33 -1.98
C ASN A 24 -12.04 0.82 -1.25
N ARG A 25 -12.31 1.91 -1.99
CA ARG A 25 -12.95 3.11 -1.45
C ARG A 25 -14.35 2.85 -0.89
N LYS A 26 -15.03 1.80 -1.36
CA LYS A 26 -16.34 1.42 -0.86
C LYS A 26 -16.29 0.89 0.57
N ARG A 27 -15.16 0.37 1.01
CA ARG A 27 -14.96 -0.18 2.36
C ARG A 27 -14.32 0.83 3.30
N CYS A 28 -13.28 1.52 2.82
CA CYS A 28 -12.46 2.39 3.66
C CYS A 28 -11.92 3.57 2.84
N ARG A 29 -11.89 4.73 3.46
CA ARG A 29 -11.31 5.95 2.86
C ARG A 29 -9.81 5.99 3.14
N HIS A 30 -9.05 5.11 2.46
CA HIS A 30 -7.62 4.95 2.70
C HIS A 30 -6.84 6.25 2.48
N ALA A 31 -7.15 7.02 1.44
CA ALA A 31 -6.46 8.28 1.18
C ALA A 31 -6.62 9.27 2.33
N ASP A 32 -7.84 9.39 2.84
CA ASP A 32 -8.12 10.28 3.98
C ASP A 32 -7.38 9.83 5.23
N ALA A 33 -7.34 8.52 5.48
CA ALA A 33 -6.60 7.96 6.61
C ALA A 33 -5.10 8.25 6.50
N ILE A 34 -4.53 8.06 5.32
CA ILE A 34 -3.10 8.32 5.08
C ILE A 34 -2.80 9.81 5.30
N HIS A 35 -3.64 10.70 4.80
CA HIS A 35 -3.44 12.14 4.96
C HIS A 35 -3.58 12.59 6.42
N ALA A 36 -4.52 12.00 7.17
CA ALA A 36 -4.77 12.39 8.54
C ALA A 36 -3.80 11.75 9.53
N LEU A 37 -3.47 10.48 9.33
CA LEU A 37 -2.69 9.69 10.29
C LEU A 37 -1.23 9.50 9.87
N GLY A 38 -0.93 9.59 8.58
CA GLY A 38 0.37 9.22 8.02
C GLY A 38 0.56 7.72 7.82
N PHE A 39 -0.47 6.93 8.07
CA PHE A 39 -0.45 5.48 7.91
C PHE A 39 -1.85 4.92 7.74
N ILE A 40 -1.93 3.65 7.34
CA ILE A 40 -3.17 2.86 7.38
C ILE A 40 -2.90 1.54 8.11
N SER A 41 -3.97 0.93 8.60
CA SER A 41 -3.98 -0.41 9.16
C SER A 41 -4.41 -1.39 8.08
N TRP A 42 -3.57 -2.38 7.77
CA TRP A 42 -3.86 -3.37 6.75
C TRP A 42 -4.01 -4.75 7.37
N ARG A 43 -5.12 -5.42 7.07
CA ARG A 43 -5.46 -6.70 7.68
C ARG A 43 -4.36 -7.74 7.47
N MET A 44 -3.94 -8.39 8.54
CA MET A 44 -3.12 -9.60 8.47
C MET A 44 -3.99 -10.79 8.04
N GLY A 45 -3.37 -11.77 7.44
CA GLY A 45 -4.07 -12.97 6.97
C GLY A 45 -3.65 -13.30 5.55
N ARG A 46 -4.35 -12.77 4.55
CA ARG A 46 -3.98 -13.01 3.14
C ARG A 46 -2.71 -12.26 2.74
N ALA A 47 -2.55 -11.05 3.23
CA ALA A 47 -1.30 -10.32 3.03
C ALA A 47 -0.22 -10.93 3.90
N ARG A 48 0.93 -11.20 3.31
CA ARG A 48 2.06 -11.82 4.01
C ARG A 48 3.26 -10.87 3.98
N PHE A 49 3.02 -9.67 4.48
CA PHE A 49 4.06 -8.65 4.55
C PHE A 49 5.06 -8.97 5.66
N ALA A 50 6.29 -8.51 5.46
CA ALA A 50 7.29 -8.45 6.51
C ALA A 50 7.59 -6.98 6.83
N ILE A 51 8.02 -6.71 8.05
CA ILE A 51 8.47 -5.37 8.42
C ILE A 51 9.61 -4.95 7.49
N GLY A 52 9.51 -3.75 6.92
CA GLY A 52 10.44 -3.24 5.93
C GLY A 52 10.00 -3.44 4.47
N ASP A 53 8.98 -4.24 4.24
CA ASP A 53 8.43 -4.40 2.89
C ASP A 53 7.79 -3.08 2.42
N VAL A 54 7.98 -2.78 1.15
CA VAL A 54 7.33 -1.62 0.50
C VAL A 54 6.03 -2.08 -0.13
N VAL A 55 4.99 -1.26 0.02
CA VAL A 55 3.67 -1.54 -0.54
C VAL A 55 3.23 -0.34 -1.38
N TYR A 56 3.06 -0.56 -2.68
CA TYR A 56 2.42 0.41 -3.56
C TYR A 56 0.91 0.18 -3.51
N LEU A 57 0.16 1.25 -3.33
CA LEU A 57 -1.28 1.18 -3.14
C LEU A 57 -2.01 1.67 -4.39
N PHE A 58 -2.72 0.75 -5.05
CA PHE A 58 -3.61 1.05 -6.16
C PHE A 58 -4.97 1.46 -5.60
N MET A 59 -5.45 2.63 -6.02
CA MET A 59 -6.72 3.19 -5.59
C MET A 59 -7.83 2.74 -6.53
N SER A 60 -8.73 1.90 -6.08
CA SER A 60 -9.77 1.29 -6.93
C SER A 60 -10.76 2.31 -7.49
N ASP A 61 -11.01 3.41 -6.80
CA ASP A 61 -11.91 4.47 -7.27
C ASP A 61 -11.23 5.39 -8.27
N GLU A 62 -9.96 5.71 -8.05
CA GLU A 62 -9.19 6.61 -8.92
C GLU A 62 -8.54 5.88 -10.10
N ARG A 63 -8.46 4.56 -10.02
CA ARG A 63 -7.83 3.69 -11.01
C ARG A 63 -6.38 4.06 -11.29
N CYS A 64 -5.59 4.20 -10.23
CA CYS A 64 -4.16 4.52 -10.30
C CYS A 64 -3.42 4.07 -9.05
N VAL A 65 -2.10 3.90 -9.17
CA VAL A 65 -1.22 3.78 -8.01
C VAL A 65 -0.93 5.20 -7.53
N ARG A 66 -1.17 5.45 -6.26
CA ARG A 66 -1.02 6.78 -5.68
C ARG A 66 -0.05 6.86 -4.51
N PHE A 67 0.04 5.82 -3.70
CA PHE A 67 0.84 5.86 -2.48
C PHE A 67 1.92 4.80 -2.48
N LYS A 68 3.07 5.18 -1.96
CA LYS A 68 4.16 4.26 -1.59
C LYS A 68 4.20 4.21 -0.07
N LEU A 69 4.02 3.03 0.48
CA LEU A 69 3.97 2.79 1.92
C LEU A 69 5.07 1.81 2.33
N ILE A 70 5.40 1.80 3.62
CA ILE A 70 6.33 0.82 4.18
C ILE A 70 5.70 0.17 5.42
N VAL A 71 5.91 -1.14 5.55
CA VAL A 71 5.45 -1.91 6.72
C VAL A 71 6.38 -1.61 7.89
N THR A 72 5.88 -0.97 8.93
CA THR A 72 6.67 -0.60 10.11
C THR A 72 6.31 -1.39 11.35
N ALA A 73 5.16 -2.04 11.39
CA ALA A 73 4.74 -2.85 12.53
C ALA A 73 3.77 -3.95 12.09
N GLU A 74 3.68 -4.99 12.90
CA GLU A 74 2.74 -6.10 12.71
C GLU A 74 2.07 -6.43 14.03
N ASN A 75 1.03 -7.26 14.00
CA ASN A 75 0.26 -7.66 15.18
C ASN A 75 -0.35 -6.47 15.93
N CYS A 76 -0.77 -5.45 15.18
CA CYS A 76 -1.33 -4.22 15.73
C CYS A 76 -2.85 -4.31 15.82
N LYS A 77 -3.42 -3.56 16.75
CA LYS A 77 -4.85 -3.24 16.70
C LYS A 77 -5.09 -2.26 15.56
N ARG A 78 -6.27 -2.35 14.93
CA ARG A 78 -6.66 -1.40 13.90
C ARG A 78 -6.81 0.00 14.49
N GLU A 79 -6.21 0.97 13.82
CA GLU A 79 -6.21 2.37 14.26
C GLU A 79 -6.88 3.33 13.27
N ASP A 80 -7.37 2.83 12.14
CA ASP A 80 -8.00 3.66 11.11
C ASP A 80 -9.54 3.54 11.07
N GLN A 81 -10.15 3.12 12.17
CA GLN A 81 -11.59 2.86 12.25
C GLN A 81 -12.44 4.04 11.79
N ALA A 82 -12.02 5.27 12.11
CA ALA A 82 -12.78 6.48 11.80
C ALA A 82 -12.94 6.70 10.28
N PHE A 83 -12.12 6.04 9.46
CA PHE A 83 -12.13 6.20 8.01
C PHE A 83 -12.84 5.06 7.29
N TRP A 84 -13.38 4.10 8.02
CA TRP A 84 -14.15 3.01 7.43
C TRP A 84 -15.55 3.46 7.07
N VAL A 85 -15.99 3.13 5.84
CA VAL A 85 -17.33 3.45 5.32
C VAL A 85 -18.33 2.42 5.81
N GLU A 86 -17.94 1.14 5.78
CA GLU A 86 -18.70 0.05 6.39
C GLU A 86 -18.20 -0.20 7.81
N ALA A 87 -18.78 -1.16 8.52
CA ALA A 87 -18.34 -1.51 9.86
C ALA A 87 -16.85 -1.86 9.86
N SER A 88 -16.08 -1.18 10.69
CA SER A 88 -14.65 -1.43 10.81
C SER A 88 -14.40 -2.82 11.38
N PRO A 89 -13.50 -3.62 10.75
CA PRO A 89 -13.15 -4.92 11.30
C PRO A 89 -12.48 -4.78 12.67
N ASN A 90 -12.75 -5.74 13.53
CA ASN A 90 -12.02 -5.93 14.77
C ASN A 90 -10.96 -7.00 14.51
N ASP A 91 -9.85 -6.61 13.92
CA ASP A 91 -8.84 -7.51 13.40
C ASP A 91 -7.42 -7.13 13.84
N ILE A 92 -6.48 -8.01 13.55
CA ILE A 92 -5.06 -7.77 13.76
C ILE A 92 -4.48 -7.28 12.43
N THR A 93 -3.66 -6.24 12.50
CA THR A 93 -3.20 -5.52 11.30
C THR A 93 -1.71 -5.31 11.26
N TYR A 94 -1.21 -5.03 10.05
CA TYR A 94 0.05 -4.35 9.83
C TYR A 94 -0.16 -2.85 9.89
N LYS A 95 0.89 -2.13 10.26
CA LYS A 95 0.94 -0.67 10.12
C LYS A 95 1.72 -0.36 8.85
N LEU A 96 1.08 0.33 7.92
CA LEU A 96 1.69 0.78 6.66
C LEU A 96 1.83 2.29 6.71
N GLU A 97 3.07 2.78 6.86
CA GLU A 97 3.35 4.21 6.95
C GLU A 97 3.65 4.80 5.57
N LEU A 98 3.22 6.04 5.37
CA LEU A 98 3.41 6.76 4.12
C LEU A 98 4.89 7.08 3.89
N LEU A 99 5.40 6.75 2.71
CA LEU A 99 6.71 7.20 2.22
C LEU A 99 6.56 8.32 1.20
N GLU A 100 5.74 8.12 0.19
CA GLU A 100 5.53 9.05 -0.90
C GLU A 100 4.11 8.98 -1.42
N GLU A 101 3.63 10.11 -1.92
CA GLU A 101 2.39 10.21 -2.67
C GLU A 101 2.70 10.72 -4.07
N TYR A 102 2.08 10.12 -5.10
CA TYR A 102 2.22 10.51 -6.49
C TYR A 102 0.84 10.87 -7.05
N ASP A 103 0.74 12.02 -7.70
CA ASP A 103 -0.52 12.52 -8.27
C ASP A 103 -0.44 12.80 -9.77
N GLY A 104 0.60 12.31 -10.43
CA GLY A 104 0.78 12.50 -11.87
C GLY A 104 0.02 11.48 -12.71
N ALA A 105 0.28 11.52 -14.03
CA ALA A 105 -0.45 10.73 -15.00
C ALA A 105 0.19 9.38 -15.34
N HIS A 106 1.40 9.12 -14.87
CA HIS A 106 2.17 7.95 -15.34
C HIS A 106 1.81 6.64 -14.64
N LEU A 107 1.01 6.68 -13.58
CA LEU A 107 0.60 5.49 -12.83
C LEU A 107 -0.91 5.25 -12.88
N SER A 108 -1.59 5.77 -13.91
CA SER A 108 -2.97 5.42 -14.20
C SER A 108 -3.08 3.97 -14.65
N GLU A 109 -4.25 3.36 -14.49
CA GLU A 109 -4.50 2.00 -14.96
C GLU A 109 -4.10 1.82 -16.41
N GLN A 110 -4.42 2.79 -17.27
CA GLN A 110 -4.08 2.75 -18.68
C GLN A 110 -2.56 2.67 -18.89
N GLU A 111 -1.79 3.45 -18.15
CA GLU A 111 -0.33 3.42 -18.24
C GLU A 111 0.23 2.13 -17.64
N LEU A 112 -0.33 1.68 -16.52
CA LEU A 112 0.11 0.43 -15.88
C LEU A 112 -0.10 -0.77 -16.80
N CYS A 113 -1.18 -0.80 -17.57
CA CYS A 113 -1.47 -1.88 -18.51
C CYS A 113 -0.40 -2.01 -19.59
N LYS A 114 0.31 -0.96 -19.93
CA LYS A 114 1.44 -0.99 -20.87
C LYS A 114 2.66 -1.69 -20.27
N HIS A 115 2.68 -1.91 -18.98
CA HIS A 115 3.81 -2.44 -18.23
C HIS A 115 3.47 -3.69 -17.43
N GLY A 116 2.55 -4.49 -17.95
CA GLY A 116 2.26 -5.79 -17.36
C GLY A 116 1.11 -5.83 -16.36
N PHE A 117 0.45 -4.72 -16.09
CA PHE A 117 -0.75 -4.72 -15.27
C PHE A 117 -1.89 -5.36 -16.06
N LYS A 118 -2.43 -6.46 -15.53
CA LYS A 118 -3.50 -7.19 -16.21
C LYS A 118 -4.89 -6.72 -15.78
N GLY A 119 -4.95 -5.76 -14.89
CA GLY A 119 -6.20 -5.27 -14.33
C GLY A 119 -6.94 -6.38 -13.62
N GLY A 120 -8.21 -6.17 -13.43
CA GLY A 120 -9.07 -7.28 -13.12
C GLY A 120 -9.78 -7.21 -11.80
N ARG A 121 -10.73 -8.09 -11.71
CA ARG A 121 -11.67 -8.19 -10.60
C ARG A 121 -11.11 -8.95 -9.41
N ALA A 122 -10.00 -9.66 -9.60
CA ALA A 122 -9.46 -10.59 -8.62
C ALA A 122 -8.36 -9.98 -7.76
N LEU A 123 -8.22 -8.66 -7.77
CA LEU A 123 -7.13 -7.99 -7.08
C LEU A 123 -7.49 -7.69 -5.63
N GLU A 124 -7.98 -8.71 -4.92
CA GLU A 124 -8.26 -8.57 -3.49
C GLU A 124 -7.07 -8.91 -2.62
N VAL A 125 -6.10 -9.62 -3.18
CA VAL A 125 -4.92 -10.08 -2.43
C VAL A 125 -3.69 -9.35 -2.96
N PRO A 126 -2.90 -8.71 -2.08
CA PRO A 126 -1.63 -8.12 -2.48
C PRO A 126 -0.72 -9.14 -3.14
N ASN A 127 0.05 -8.69 -4.13
CA ASN A 127 1.01 -9.57 -4.82
C ASN A 127 2.37 -8.89 -4.95
N CYS A 128 3.41 -9.71 -5.08
CA CYS A 128 4.80 -9.26 -5.22
C CYS A 128 5.51 -9.93 -6.41
N ASN A 129 4.78 -10.61 -7.28
CA ASN A 129 5.37 -11.44 -8.35
C ASN A 129 5.30 -10.81 -9.74
N ASN A 130 4.68 -9.65 -9.90
CA ASN A 130 4.70 -8.95 -11.18
C ASN A 130 5.90 -8.00 -11.23
N THR A 131 7.08 -8.55 -11.52
CA THR A 131 8.33 -7.80 -11.46
C THR A 131 8.41 -6.69 -12.51
N GLU A 132 7.86 -6.91 -13.69
CA GLU A 132 7.82 -5.88 -14.73
C GLU A 132 7.04 -4.65 -14.27
N LEU A 133 5.85 -4.86 -13.73
CA LEU A 133 5.00 -3.78 -13.26
C LEU A 133 5.63 -3.05 -12.07
N ILE A 134 6.12 -3.79 -11.10
CA ILE A 134 6.79 -3.21 -9.92
C ILE A 134 7.99 -2.37 -10.34
N SER A 135 8.80 -2.86 -11.27
CA SER A 135 9.96 -2.12 -11.79
C SER A 135 9.54 -0.81 -12.45
N TYR A 136 8.47 -0.83 -13.24
CA TYR A 136 7.94 0.38 -13.84
C TYR A 136 7.50 1.40 -12.78
N ILE A 137 6.73 0.94 -11.79
CA ILE A 137 6.26 1.82 -10.71
C ILE A 137 7.45 2.44 -9.97
N GLN A 138 8.49 1.67 -9.71
CA GLN A 138 9.69 2.14 -9.03
C GLN A 138 10.43 3.24 -9.81
N THR A 139 10.31 3.29 -11.14
CA THR A 139 10.93 4.36 -11.93
C THR A 139 10.24 5.70 -11.75
N ILE A 140 8.99 5.70 -11.28
CA ILE A 140 8.19 6.91 -11.10
C ILE A 140 8.32 7.46 -9.68
N PHE A 141 8.35 6.58 -8.69
CA PHE A 141 8.49 6.98 -7.28
C PHE A 141 9.92 7.26 -6.90
#